data_06be4b646af28ee43d8b032c86ab15d4
#
_entry.id   06be4b646af28ee43d8b032c86ab15d4
#
_cell.length_a   1.000
_cell.length_b   1.000
_cell.length_c   1.000
_cell.angle_alpha   90.00
_cell.angle_beta   90.00
_cell.angle_gamma   90.00
#
_symmetry.space_group_name_H-M   'P 1'
#
loop_
_entity.id
_entity.type
_entity.pdbx_description
1 polymer ?
#
loop_
_entity_poly.entity_id
_entity_poly.type
_entity_poly.pdbx_seq_one_letter_code
_entity_poly.pdbx_strand_id
1 'polypeptide(L)' 'DKKLAIQVSYSIKDETTYNREVPPLVKYAKTHEDWKCLLITYDEEATEEGISVVPVWKWLMEV' A
#
# COMPACT_ATOMS: atom_id res chain seq x y z
N ASP A 1 -5.32 16.97 10.07
CA ASP A 1 -4.32 15.89 10.06
C ASP A 1 -4.78 14.77 9.15
N LYS A 2 -3.85 14.25 8.37
CA LYS A 2 -4.15 13.12 7.51
C LYS A 2 -4.05 11.82 8.30
N LYS A 3 -5.01 10.96 8.08
CA LYS A 3 -4.99 9.63 8.68
C LYS A 3 -4.20 8.69 7.78
N LEU A 4 -3.64 7.65 8.35
CA LEU A 4 -2.76 6.73 7.65
C LEU A 4 -3.30 5.31 7.78
N ALA A 5 -3.54 4.67 6.64
CA ALA A 5 -3.91 3.26 6.58
C ALA A 5 -2.74 2.49 6.00
N ILE A 6 -2.26 1.50 6.74
CA ILE A 6 -1.09 0.72 6.33
C ILE A 6 -1.47 -0.75 6.23
N GLN A 7 -1.15 -1.34 5.09
CA GLN A 7 -1.27 -2.77 4.86
C GLN A 7 0.13 -3.30 4.61
N VAL A 8 0.45 -4.47 5.13
CA VAL A 8 1.77 -5.06 4.95
C VAL A 8 1.64 -6.37 4.19
N SER A 9 2.46 -6.52 3.16
CA SER A 9 2.52 -7.75 2.37
C SER A 9 3.96 -8.01 1.99
N TYR A 10 4.39 -9.26 2.02
CA TYR A 10 5.77 -9.58 1.65
C TYR A 10 6.06 -9.19 0.21
N SER A 11 5.16 -9.55 -0.71
CA SER A 11 5.35 -9.28 -2.12
C SER A 11 4.00 -9.18 -2.82
N ILE A 12 3.92 -8.34 -3.86
CA ILE A 12 2.74 -8.27 -4.72
C ILE A 12 3.06 -8.70 -6.14
N LYS A 13 4.21 -9.34 -6.35
CA LYS A 13 4.58 -9.84 -7.67
C LYS A 13 3.75 -11.04 -8.07
N ASP A 14 3.32 -11.83 -7.10
CA ASP A 14 2.45 -12.96 -7.34
C ASP A 14 1.03 -12.45 -7.58
N GLU A 15 0.43 -12.91 -8.67
CA GLU A 15 -0.90 -12.47 -9.07
C GLU A 15 -1.96 -12.75 -7.99
N THR A 16 -1.86 -13.91 -7.34
CA THR A 16 -2.80 -14.25 -6.28
C THR A 16 -2.70 -13.28 -5.11
N THR A 17 -1.47 -12.98 -4.70
CA THR A 17 -1.25 -12.04 -3.60
C THR A 17 -1.69 -10.63 -4.00
N TYR A 18 -1.36 -10.21 -5.22
CA TYR A 18 -1.79 -8.92 -5.71
C TYR A 18 -3.31 -8.78 -5.66
N ASN A 19 -4.01 -9.79 -6.20
CA ASN A 19 -5.48 -9.75 -6.25
C ASN A 19 -6.13 -9.81 -4.88
N ARG A 20 -5.43 -10.33 -3.88
CA ARG A 20 -5.94 -10.41 -2.53
C ARG A 20 -5.70 -9.13 -1.74
N GLU A 21 -4.52 -8.51 -1.93
CA GLU A 21 -4.08 -7.40 -1.09
C GLU A 21 -4.38 -6.02 -1.68
N VAL A 22 -4.22 -5.85 -2.98
CA VAL A 22 -4.31 -4.52 -3.60
C VAL A 22 -5.74 -4.02 -3.77
N PRO A 23 -6.68 -4.80 -4.36
CA PRO A 23 -8.03 -4.26 -4.59
C PRO A 23 -8.76 -3.81 -3.33
N PRO A 24 -8.70 -4.53 -2.20
CA PRO A 24 -9.37 -4.04 -0.99
C PRO A 24 -8.82 -2.69 -0.52
N LEU A 25 -7.51 -2.49 -0.64
CA LEU A 25 -6.90 -1.24 -0.21
C LEU A 25 -7.26 -0.11 -1.16
N VAL A 26 -7.31 -0.38 -2.46
CA VAL A 26 -7.74 0.60 -3.46
C VAL A 26 -9.18 1.02 -3.18
N LYS A 27 -10.04 0.06 -2.88
CA LYS A 27 -11.42 0.36 -2.56
C LYS A 27 -11.52 1.22 -1.30
N TYR A 28 -10.72 0.90 -0.30
CA TYR A 28 -10.67 1.70 0.92
C TYR A 28 -10.23 3.13 0.63
N ALA A 29 -9.21 3.29 -0.21
CA ALA A 29 -8.70 4.60 -0.55
C ALA A 29 -9.76 5.45 -1.25
N LYS A 30 -10.60 4.82 -2.09
CA LYS A 30 -11.65 5.55 -2.80
C LYS A 30 -12.75 6.03 -1.88
N THR A 31 -13.00 5.34 -0.79
CA THR A 31 -14.05 5.72 0.16
C THR A 31 -13.53 6.56 1.32
N HIS A 32 -12.22 6.67 1.46
CA HIS A 32 -11.58 7.43 2.55
C HIS A 32 -10.52 8.37 1.97
N GLU A 33 -10.98 9.37 1.22
CA GLU A 33 -10.08 10.26 0.49
C GLU A 33 -9.16 11.08 1.39
N ASP A 34 -9.53 11.28 2.63
CA ASP A 34 -8.71 12.01 3.60
C ASP A 34 -7.63 11.14 4.25
N TRP A 35 -7.57 9.86 3.87
CA TRP A 35 -6.57 8.94 4.39
C TRP A 35 -5.45 8.75 3.37
N LYS A 36 -4.25 8.61 3.87
CA LYS A 36 -3.13 8.18 3.04
C LYS A 36 -3.03 6.67 3.19
N CYS A 37 -3.05 5.95 2.07
CA CYS A 37 -3.03 4.49 2.07
C CYS A 37 -1.69 3.98 1.57
N LEU A 38 -1.05 3.14 2.36
CA LEU A 38 0.25 2.57 2.04
C LEU A 38 0.17 1.06 2.04
N LEU A 39 0.82 0.45 1.06
CA LEU A 39 1.06 -0.99 1.06
C LEU A 39 2.56 -1.18 1.20
N ILE A 40 2.99 -1.73 2.32
CA ILE A 40 4.42 -1.91 2.59
C ILE A 40 4.81 -3.32 2.18
N THR A 41 5.82 -3.41 1.31
CA THR A 41 6.33 -4.68 0.82
C THR A 41 7.77 -4.86 1.27
N TYR A 42 8.35 -6.04 1.00
CA TYR A 42 9.74 -6.28 1.32
C TYR A 42 10.66 -5.44 0.45
N ASP A 43 10.45 -5.44 -0.86
CA ASP A 43 11.38 -4.80 -1.79
C ASP A 43 10.71 -4.25 -3.06
N GLU A 44 9.42 -4.00 -3.03
CA GLU A 44 8.72 -3.55 -4.22
C GLU A 44 8.21 -2.13 -4.05
N GLU A 45 8.25 -1.38 -5.15
CA GLU A 45 7.76 0.00 -5.17
C GLU A 45 6.88 0.20 -6.38
N ALA A 46 5.73 0.81 -6.19
CA ALA A 46 4.78 1.08 -7.28
C ALA A 46 3.77 2.12 -6.83
N THR A 47 2.97 2.59 -7.77
CA THR A 47 1.84 3.48 -7.48
C THR A 47 0.60 2.85 -8.09
N GLU A 48 -0.37 2.58 -7.25
CA GLU A 48 -1.67 2.08 -7.68
C GLU A 48 -2.72 3.14 -7.39
N GLU A 49 -3.93 2.93 -7.84
CA GLU A 49 -5.01 3.91 -7.68
C GLU A 49 -5.22 4.31 -6.21
N GLY A 50 -4.79 5.50 -5.86
CA GLY A 50 -5.00 6.04 -4.53
C GLY A 50 -4.11 5.45 -3.43
N ILE A 51 -3.19 4.55 -3.76
CA ILE A 51 -2.30 3.97 -2.77
C ILE A 51 -0.86 4.02 -3.24
N SER A 52 0.06 4.00 -2.28
CA SER A 52 1.49 3.94 -2.56
C SER A 52 2.02 2.60 -2.09
N VAL A 53 2.75 1.91 -2.96
CA VAL A 53 3.42 0.66 -2.62
C VAL A 53 4.88 1.00 -2.34
N VAL A 54 5.34 0.75 -1.12
CA VAL A 54 6.64 1.21 -0.66
C VAL A 54 7.40 0.05 -0.02
N PRO A 55 8.67 -0.15 -0.39
CA PRO A 55 9.46 -1.18 0.28
C PRO A 55 9.73 -0.78 1.73
N VAL A 56 9.81 -1.77 2.61
CA VAL A 56 9.93 -1.51 4.04
C VAL A 56 11.17 -0.68 4.37
N TRP A 57 12.30 -0.93 3.69
CA TRP A 57 13.52 -0.18 3.96
C TRP A 57 13.35 1.31 3.66
N LYS A 58 12.62 1.62 2.60
CA LYS A 58 12.38 3.02 2.23
C LYS A 58 11.42 3.68 3.21
N TRP A 59 10.40 2.95 3.61
CA TRP A 59 9.44 3.46 4.59
C TRP A 59 10.14 3.78 5.92
N LEU A 60 11.03 2.91 6.36
CA LEU A 60 11.79 3.16 7.59
C LEU A 60 12.69 4.37 7.49
N MET A 61 13.23 4.66 6.31
CA MET A 61 14.08 5.82 6.12
C MET A 61 13.30 7.14 6.12
N GLU A 62 12.02 7.09 5.83
CA GLU A 62 11.20 8.29 5.74
C GLU A 62 10.43 8.61 7.02
N VAL A 63 10.53 7.76 8.02
CA VAL A 63 9.85 8.02 9.30
C VAL A 63 10.77 8.72 10.32
#